data_821b43ee33cf502e77e3e1fafadd0c73
#
_entry.id   821b43ee33cf502e77e3e1fafadd0c73
#
_cell.length_a   1.000
_cell.length_b   1.000
_cell.length_c   1.000
_cell.angle_alpha   90.00
_cell.angle_beta   90.00
_cell.angle_gamma   90.00
#
_symmetry.space_group_name_H-M   'P 1'
#
loop_
_entity.id
_entity.type
_entity.pdbx_description
1 polymer ?
#
loop_
_entity_poly.entity_id
_entity_poly.type
_entity_poly.pdbx_seq_one_letter_code
_entity_poly.pdbx_strand_id
1 'polypeptide(L)'
;MFKRGILVGILGIALGCSSQKQLIKAGSTPQLLADNFNFTEGPAADAAGNVYFTDQPNNRIYKWDATDGRISVFMEGSGRANGLYFDTEGNLVAAADNKSELWEIAPDGSVQVLLTNFEGKRFNGPNDLWIAPDETIYFTDPYYQRDYWERTQKDIEAERVYALTRDGNVRIVAGDLVQPNGIIGTPDGKTLYVADIGAGKTYRYTLDSEGNLTDKQLFTEQGSDGMTLDSHGNVYLTGKGVTVYDKTGKKIEHININKEWTGNVTFGGKKRRTLFITAQQGVYTLDMNVKGVRRQ
;
A
#
# COMPACT_ATOMS: atom_id res chain seq x y z
N MET A 1 -64.71 45.93 -3.97
CA MET A 1 -64.48 44.48 -3.82
C MET A 1 -63.15 44.18 -4.54
N PHE A 2 -62.01 44.19 -3.84
CA PHE A 2 -60.70 43.93 -4.42
C PHE A 2 -60.28 42.48 -4.08
N LYS A 3 -60.14 41.61 -5.09
CA LYS A 3 -59.58 40.26 -4.92
C LYS A 3 -58.06 40.35 -4.93
N ARG A 4 -57.42 39.98 -3.82
CA ARG A 4 -55.95 39.78 -3.72
C ARG A 4 -55.62 38.37 -4.25
N GLY A 5 -54.87 38.27 -5.32
CA GLY A 5 -54.26 37.03 -5.79
C GLY A 5 -52.98 36.71 -4.98
N ILE A 6 -52.94 35.48 -4.42
CA ILE A 6 -51.74 34.95 -3.73
C ILE A 6 -50.88 34.29 -4.78
N LEU A 7 -49.64 34.81 -4.98
CA LEU A 7 -48.64 34.23 -5.82
C LEU A 7 -47.85 33.22 -4.97
N VAL A 8 -48.02 31.91 -5.22
CA VAL A 8 -47.24 30.83 -4.60
C VAL A 8 -45.97 30.66 -5.42
N GLY A 9 -44.85 31.13 -4.89
CA GLY A 9 -43.53 30.86 -5.48
C GLY A 9 -43.07 29.42 -5.18
N ILE A 10 -42.96 28.60 -6.21
CA ILE A 10 -42.36 27.26 -6.10
C ILE A 10 -40.84 27.45 -6.12
N LEU A 11 -40.22 27.25 -4.96
CA LEU A 11 -38.77 27.22 -4.80
C LEU A 11 -38.27 25.85 -5.31
N GLY A 12 -37.78 25.75 -6.52
CA GLY A 12 -37.16 24.58 -7.07
C GLY A 12 -35.81 24.31 -6.40
N ILE A 13 -35.75 23.29 -5.53
CA ILE A 13 -34.50 22.79 -5.00
C ILE A 13 -33.82 22.02 -6.12
N ALA A 14 -32.82 22.64 -6.75
CA ALA A 14 -31.91 21.94 -7.65
C ALA A 14 -31.04 21.02 -6.81
N LEU A 15 -31.40 19.73 -6.75
CA LEU A 15 -30.52 18.66 -6.28
C LEU A 15 -29.33 18.58 -7.24
N GLY A 16 -28.24 19.25 -6.89
CA GLY A 16 -26.95 19.09 -7.57
C GLY A 16 -26.47 17.64 -7.41
N CYS A 17 -26.78 16.78 -8.35
CA CYS A 17 -26.12 15.49 -8.53
C CYS A 17 -24.66 15.81 -8.92
N SER A 18 -23.73 15.86 -7.95
CA SER A 18 -22.31 15.80 -8.27
C SER A 18 -22.07 14.43 -8.89
N SER A 19 -21.89 14.36 -10.19
CA SER A 19 -21.48 13.12 -10.86
C SER A 19 -20.15 12.68 -10.22
N GLN A 20 -20.19 11.64 -9.41
CA GLN A 20 -18.99 11.00 -8.89
C GLN A 20 -18.13 10.63 -10.10
N LYS A 21 -16.94 11.25 -10.24
CA LYS A 21 -16.07 10.98 -11.38
C LYS A 21 -15.74 9.50 -11.37
N GLN A 22 -16.06 8.81 -12.44
CA GLN A 22 -15.77 7.39 -12.61
C GLN A 22 -14.27 7.16 -12.44
N LEU A 23 -13.88 6.34 -11.45
CA LEU A 23 -12.46 6.07 -11.13
C LEU A 23 -11.82 5.21 -12.22
N ILE A 24 -12.54 4.21 -12.70
CA ILE A 24 -12.08 3.27 -13.73
C ILE A 24 -12.35 3.89 -15.11
N LYS A 25 -11.42 3.76 -16.03
CA LYS A 25 -11.60 4.18 -17.41
C LYS A 25 -12.73 3.38 -18.07
N ALA A 26 -13.62 4.06 -18.77
CA ALA A 26 -14.77 3.43 -19.40
C ALA A 26 -14.36 2.26 -20.31
N GLY A 27 -15.02 1.11 -20.10
CA GLY A 27 -14.74 -0.12 -20.83
C GLY A 27 -13.51 -0.90 -20.36
N SER A 28 -12.75 -0.41 -19.36
CA SER A 28 -11.61 -1.13 -18.80
C SER A 28 -12.05 -2.12 -17.75
N THR A 29 -11.43 -3.29 -17.78
CA THR A 29 -11.54 -4.36 -16.77
C THR A 29 -10.14 -4.83 -16.38
N PRO A 30 -9.97 -5.46 -15.19
CA PRO A 30 -8.68 -6.03 -14.81
C PRO A 30 -8.15 -7.00 -15.87
N GLN A 31 -6.94 -6.74 -16.35
CA GLN A 31 -6.26 -7.57 -17.36
C GLN A 31 -5.17 -8.39 -16.69
N LEU A 32 -5.23 -9.70 -16.81
CA LEU A 32 -4.19 -10.61 -16.34
C LEU A 32 -2.94 -10.43 -17.21
N LEU A 33 -1.80 -10.11 -16.60
CA LEU A 33 -0.51 -9.98 -17.27
C LEU A 33 0.26 -11.31 -17.26
N ALA A 34 0.30 -11.98 -16.11
CA ALA A 34 0.95 -13.25 -15.90
C ALA A 34 0.33 -13.97 -14.69
N ASP A 35 0.40 -15.31 -14.65
CA ASP A 35 -0.18 -16.18 -13.63
C ASP A 35 0.71 -17.40 -13.35
N ASN A 36 2.01 -17.19 -13.27
CA ASN A 36 3.01 -18.23 -13.13
C ASN A 36 3.98 -17.99 -11.96
N PHE A 37 3.52 -17.23 -10.97
CA PHE A 37 4.22 -16.98 -9.71
C PHE A 37 3.71 -17.91 -8.60
N ASN A 38 4.33 -17.86 -7.42
CA ASN A 38 3.83 -18.58 -6.24
C ASN A 38 2.90 -17.69 -5.40
N PHE A 39 3.40 -16.53 -4.98
CA PHE A 39 2.60 -15.54 -4.24
C PHE A 39 3.19 -14.15 -4.47
N THR A 40 2.45 -13.34 -5.23
CA THR A 40 2.89 -12.00 -5.62
C THR A 40 2.47 -10.96 -4.61
N GLU A 41 3.43 -10.07 -4.25
CA GLU A 41 3.28 -9.05 -3.23
C GLU A 41 3.98 -7.74 -3.59
N GLY A 42 3.92 -6.80 -2.67
CA GLY A 42 4.71 -5.60 -2.51
C GLY A 42 4.99 -4.77 -3.76
N PRO A 43 4.01 -4.40 -4.59
CA PRO A 43 4.29 -3.68 -5.83
C PRO A 43 4.67 -2.22 -5.54
N ALA A 44 5.81 -1.78 -6.05
CA ALA A 44 6.29 -0.40 -5.98
C ALA A 44 6.59 0.15 -7.38
N ALA A 45 6.20 1.39 -7.65
CA ALA A 45 6.43 2.03 -8.95
C ALA A 45 7.61 3.01 -8.89
N ASP A 46 8.56 2.85 -9.83
CA ASP A 46 9.67 3.79 -10.02
C ASP A 46 9.22 5.12 -10.65
N ALA A 47 10.14 6.07 -10.79
CA ALA A 47 9.86 7.38 -11.38
C ALA A 47 9.38 7.31 -12.84
N ALA A 48 9.79 6.28 -13.61
CA ALA A 48 9.38 6.07 -14.98
C ALA A 48 8.00 5.40 -15.10
N GLY A 49 7.49 4.85 -14.00
CA GLY A 49 6.22 4.15 -13.92
C GLY A 49 6.32 2.64 -14.12
N ASN A 50 7.53 2.08 -14.19
CA ASN A 50 7.71 0.64 -14.12
C ASN A 50 7.31 0.17 -12.71
N VAL A 51 6.82 -1.07 -12.61
CA VAL A 51 6.43 -1.62 -11.31
C VAL A 51 7.32 -2.80 -10.96
N TYR A 52 7.92 -2.72 -9.78
CA TYR A 52 8.65 -3.84 -9.18
C TYR A 52 7.69 -4.54 -8.21
N PHE A 53 7.71 -5.86 -8.21
CA PHE A 53 6.86 -6.66 -7.32
C PHE A 53 7.59 -7.92 -6.89
N THR A 54 7.21 -8.46 -5.74
CA THR A 54 7.83 -9.64 -5.17
C THR A 54 7.07 -10.92 -5.53
N ASP A 55 7.80 -12.01 -5.67
CA ASP A 55 7.30 -13.38 -5.55
C ASP A 55 7.99 -13.99 -4.34
N GLN A 56 7.43 -13.76 -3.17
CA GLN A 56 8.03 -14.00 -1.88
C GLN A 56 8.49 -15.47 -1.70
N PRO A 57 7.64 -16.49 -1.99
CA PRO A 57 8.08 -17.89 -1.83
C PRO A 57 9.20 -18.29 -2.79
N ASN A 58 9.29 -17.67 -3.96
CA ASN A 58 10.34 -17.91 -4.95
C ASN A 58 11.59 -17.05 -4.72
N ASN A 59 11.60 -16.19 -3.68
CA ASN A 59 12.74 -15.35 -3.30
C ASN A 59 13.23 -14.47 -4.46
N ARG A 60 12.29 -13.80 -5.17
CA ARG A 60 12.54 -12.98 -6.36
C ARG A 60 11.81 -11.66 -6.31
N ILE A 61 12.42 -10.64 -6.93
CA ILE A 61 11.76 -9.39 -7.31
C ILE A 61 11.72 -9.37 -8.83
N TYR A 62 10.54 -9.06 -9.38
CA TYR A 62 10.29 -8.87 -10.81
C TYR A 62 10.07 -7.39 -11.11
N LYS A 63 10.31 -7.02 -12.38
CA LYS A 63 10.00 -5.72 -12.93
C LYS A 63 9.03 -5.86 -14.10
N TRP A 64 7.91 -5.15 -14.04
CA TRP A 64 7.04 -4.87 -15.17
C TRP A 64 7.45 -3.55 -15.81
N ASP A 65 7.80 -3.56 -17.09
CA ASP A 65 8.20 -2.37 -17.84
C ASP A 65 6.96 -1.65 -18.39
N ALA A 66 6.79 -0.38 -18.01
CA ALA A 66 5.65 0.45 -18.42
C ALA A 66 5.68 0.86 -19.89
N THR A 67 6.76 0.55 -20.63
CA THR A 67 6.92 0.91 -22.03
C THR A 67 6.39 -0.16 -22.96
N ASP A 68 6.74 -1.42 -22.68
CA ASP A 68 6.41 -2.56 -23.54
C ASP A 68 5.56 -3.63 -22.83
N GLY A 69 5.29 -3.47 -21.52
CA GLY A 69 4.49 -4.40 -20.73
C GLY A 69 5.20 -5.70 -20.36
N ARG A 70 6.50 -5.82 -20.63
CA ARG A 70 7.26 -7.04 -20.37
C ARG A 70 7.56 -7.17 -18.87
N ILE A 71 7.47 -8.41 -18.38
CA ILE A 71 7.89 -8.78 -17.03
C ILE A 71 9.25 -9.50 -17.14
N SER A 72 10.20 -9.10 -16.30
CA SER A 72 11.53 -9.71 -16.20
C SER A 72 11.96 -9.84 -14.74
N VAL A 73 12.87 -10.77 -14.45
CA VAL A 73 13.50 -10.87 -13.13
C VAL A 73 14.41 -9.64 -12.95
N PHE A 74 14.18 -8.88 -11.88
CA PHE A 74 15.08 -7.81 -11.45
C PHE A 74 16.15 -8.37 -10.50
N MET A 75 15.72 -9.22 -9.55
CA MET A 75 16.63 -9.77 -8.53
C MET A 75 16.25 -11.19 -8.15
N GLU A 76 17.24 -12.08 -8.09
CA GLU A 76 17.16 -13.36 -7.39
C GLU A 76 17.83 -13.23 -6.02
N GLY A 77 17.35 -13.97 -5.03
CA GLY A 77 17.89 -13.87 -3.67
C GLY A 77 17.47 -12.58 -2.95
N SER A 78 16.20 -12.19 -3.13
CA SER A 78 15.62 -10.95 -2.59
C SER A 78 15.42 -10.94 -1.06
N GLY A 79 15.96 -11.88 -0.32
CA GLY A 79 15.68 -12.03 1.12
C GLY A 79 14.22 -12.40 1.38
N ARG A 80 13.51 -13.01 0.42
CA ARG A 80 12.06 -13.27 0.45
C ARG A 80 11.26 -12.00 0.79
N ALA A 81 11.64 -10.90 0.12
CA ALA A 81 10.99 -9.62 0.32
C ALA A 81 9.48 -9.71 0.13
N ASN A 82 8.74 -8.99 0.97
CA ASN A 82 7.30 -8.79 0.88
C ASN A 82 7.03 -7.38 0.34
N GLY A 83 6.77 -6.36 1.16
CA GLY A 83 6.55 -4.99 0.75
C GLY A 83 7.80 -4.32 0.17
N LEU A 84 7.58 -3.46 -0.81
CA LEU A 84 8.60 -2.64 -1.49
C LEU A 84 8.18 -1.17 -1.52
N TYR A 85 9.15 -0.27 -1.45
CA TYR A 85 8.91 1.16 -1.69
C TYR A 85 10.17 1.83 -2.24
N PHE A 86 10.04 2.77 -3.18
CA PHE A 86 11.17 3.54 -3.69
C PHE A 86 11.46 4.75 -2.81
N ASP A 87 12.74 4.98 -2.50
CA ASP A 87 13.23 6.24 -1.93
C ASP A 87 13.34 7.35 -2.98
N THR A 88 13.82 8.55 -2.59
CA THR A 88 14.01 9.67 -3.52
C THR A 88 15.27 9.54 -4.39
N GLU A 89 16.21 8.69 -4.01
CA GLU A 89 17.44 8.41 -4.74
C GLU A 89 17.24 7.34 -5.82
N GLY A 90 16.08 6.65 -5.78
CA GLY A 90 15.71 5.59 -6.72
C GLY A 90 16.15 4.20 -6.26
N ASN A 91 16.56 4.04 -5.00
CA ASN A 91 16.78 2.75 -4.41
C ASN A 91 15.44 2.13 -3.99
N LEU A 92 15.39 0.82 -3.96
CA LEU A 92 14.22 0.05 -3.57
C LEU A 92 14.39 -0.45 -2.12
N VAL A 93 13.60 0.10 -1.21
CA VAL A 93 13.55 -0.41 0.17
C VAL A 93 12.61 -1.61 0.21
N ALA A 94 13.05 -2.68 0.87
CA ALA A 94 12.37 -3.97 0.90
C ALA A 94 12.25 -4.51 2.33
N ALA A 95 11.07 -5.02 2.66
CA ALA A 95 10.81 -5.81 3.86
C ALA A 95 11.27 -7.26 3.61
N ALA A 96 12.55 -7.55 3.95
CA ALA A 96 13.23 -8.82 3.67
C ALA A 96 12.91 -9.87 4.75
N ASP A 97 11.81 -10.59 4.55
CA ASP A 97 11.17 -11.45 5.54
C ASP A 97 12.02 -12.66 5.97
N ASN A 98 12.92 -13.16 5.10
CA ASN A 98 13.70 -14.38 5.39
C ASN A 98 14.49 -14.30 6.71
N LYS A 99 15.09 -13.14 6.99
CA LYS A 99 15.81 -12.87 8.23
C LYS A 99 15.12 -11.81 9.10
N SER A 100 13.94 -11.34 8.67
CA SER A 100 13.19 -10.24 9.31
C SER A 100 13.99 -8.93 9.33
N GLU A 101 14.47 -8.51 8.17
CA GLU A 101 15.33 -7.36 7.96
C GLU A 101 14.65 -6.29 7.11
N LEU A 102 15.16 -5.05 7.14
CA LEU A 102 14.91 -4.06 6.09
C LEU A 102 16.17 -3.94 5.23
N TRP A 103 15.99 -3.99 3.93
CA TRP A 103 17.05 -3.85 2.94
C TRP A 103 16.86 -2.59 2.09
N GLU A 104 17.94 -1.94 1.70
CA GLU A 104 17.99 -1.01 0.59
C GLU A 104 18.69 -1.69 -0.58
N ILE A 105 18.04 -1.68 -1.74
CA ILE A 105 18.51 -2.33 -2.96
C ILE A 105 18.74 -1.23 -4.00
N ALA A 106 19.98 -1.03 -4.39
CA ALA A 106 20.34 -0.08 -5.43
C ALA A 106 19.87 -0.54 -6.83
N PRO A 107 19.83 0.37 -7.84
CA PRO A 107 19.40 0.02 -9.20
C PRO A 107 20.23 -1.08 -9.87
N ASP A 108 21.47 -1.30 -9.43
CA ASP A 108 22.35 -2.37 -9.91
C ASP A 108 22.13 -3.71 -9.19
N GLY A 109 21.19 -3.76 -8.22
CA GLY A 109 20.89 -4.94 -7.42
C GLY A 109 21.79 -5.14 -6.19
N SER A 110 22.73 -4.23 -5.92
CA SER A 110 23.52 -4.29 -4.68
C SER A 110 22.63 -4.00 -3.46
N VAL A 111 22.92 -4.67 -2.34
CA VAL A 111 22.09 -4.66 -1.13
C VAL A 111 22.85 -4.04 0.03
N GLN A 112 22.23 -3.09 0.71
CA GLN A 112 22.58 -2.63 2.04
C GLN A 112 21.52 -3.06 3.03
N VAL A 113 21.92 -3.73 4.13
CA VAL A 113 21.00 -4.05 5.23
C VAL A 113 20.85 -2.81 6.10
N LEU A 114 19.63 -2.27 6.18
CA LEU A 114 19.31 -1.07 6.97
C LEU A 114 19.04 -1.40 8.43
N LEU A 115 18.34 -2.53 8.68
CA LEU A 115 17.86 -2.87 10.02
C LEU A 115 17.72 -4.38 10.16
N THR A 116 18.15 -4.94 11.32
CA THR A 116 18.10 -6.39 11.59
C THR A 116 17.34 -6.75 12.86
N ASN A 117 17.16 -5.80 13.78
CA ASN A 117 16.54 -6.08 15.09
C ASN A 117 16.06 -4.78 15.75
N PHE A 118 15.23 -4.95 16.79
CA PHE A 118 14.82 -3.89 17.71
C PHE A 118 15.22 -4.28 19.14
N GLU A 119 16.07 -3.49 19.76
CA GLU A 119 16.58 -3.75 21.13
C GLU A 119 17.18 -5.16 21.32
N GLY A 120 17.92 -5.65 20.31
CA GLY A 120 18.54 -6.96 20.30
C GLY A 120 17.60 -8.14 19.99
N LYS A 121 16.31 -7.89 19.76
CA LYS A 121 15.32 -8.91 19.40
C LYS A 121 15.02 -8.84 17.90
N ARG A 122 14.91 -9.98 17.24
CA ARG A 122 14.52 -10.11 15.85
C ARG A 122 13.09 -9.61 15.67
N PHE A 123 12.82 -8.90 14.59
CA PHE A 123 11.47 -8.53 14.18
C PHE A 123 10.59 -9.75 13.93
N ASN A 124 9.27 -9.59 14.03
CA ASN A 124 8.29 -10.63 13.77
C ASN A 124 8.32 -11.07 12.30
N GLY A 125 8.39 -10.11 11.40
CA GLY A 125 8.52 -10.27 9.96
C GLY A 125 8.06 -8.99 9.28
N PRO A 126 8.98 -8.00 9.08
CA PRO A 126 8.63 -6.77 8.36
C PRO A 126 7.86 -7.11 7.09
N ASN A 127 6.68 -6.49 6.95
CA ASN A 127 5.73 -6.89 5.92
C ASN A 127 5.56 -5.81 4.85
N ASP A 128 4.97 -4.66 5.19
CA ASP A 128 4.77 -3.56 4.25
C ASP A 128 5.39 -2.27 4.78
N LEU A 129 5.67 -1.32 3.90
CA LEU A 129 6.39 -0.10 4.28
C LEU A 129 6.00 1.11 3.43
N TRP A 130 6.13 2.28 4.02
CA TRP A 130 6.01 3.58 3.38
C TRP A 130 7.16 4.49 3.81
N ILE A 131 7.70 5.28 2.88
CA ILE A 131 8.76 6.23 3.15
C ILE A 131 8.20 7.65 3.09
N ALA A 132 8.31 8.37 4.20
CA ALA A 132 7.84 9.75 4.32
C ALA A 132 8.72 10.75 3.54
N PRO A 133 8.28 12.00 3.32
CA PRO A 133 9.07 13.01 2.61
C PRO A 133 10.44 13.32 3.24
N ASP A 134 10.57 13.12 4.55
CA ASP A 134 11.82 13.29 5.32
C ASP A 134 12.72 12.05 5.34
N GLU A 135 12.42 11.05 4.50
CA GLU A 135 13.11 9.76 4.38
C GLU A 135 12.92 8.82 5.59
N THR A 136 12.03 9.11 6.53
CA THR A 136 11.66 8.17 7.58
C THR A 136 10.88 7.00 6.98
N ILE A 137 11.32 5.77 7.24
CA ILE A 137 10.68 4.53 6.80
C ILE A 137 9.72 4.05 7.89
N TYR A 138 8.43 4.04 7.59
CA TYR A 138 7.41 3.43 8.45
C TYR A 138 7.12 2.03 7.95
N PHE A 139 7.16 1.02 8.82
CA PHE A 139 6.94 -0.36 8.42
C PHE A 139 6.12 -1.12 9.45
N THR A 140 5.35 -2.09 8.98
CA THR A 140 4.57 -3.02 9.79
C THR A 140 5.37 -4.28 10.08
N ASP A 141 5.20 -4.85 11.27
CA ASP A 141 5.91 -6.04 11.74
C ASP A 141 4.95 -7.09 12.32
N PRO A 142 4.04 -7.63 11.49
CA PRO A 142 3.17 -8.73 11.88
C PRO A 142 3.92 -10.04 11.96
N TYR A 143 3.34 -11.03 12.65
CA TYR A 143 3.88 -12.39 12.66
C TYR A 143 3.05 -13.31 11.78
N TYR A 144 3.67 -13.78 10.72
CA TYR A 144 3.15 -14.87 9.90
C TYR A 144 4.18 -16.00 9.92
N GLN A 145 3.89 -17.12 10.58
CA GLN A 145 4.79 -18.27 10.56
C GLN A 145 5.07 -18.69 9.12
N ARG A 146 6.34 -18.80 8.77
CA ARG A 146 6.78 -19.21 7.43
C ARG A 146 7.43 -20.58 7.48
N ASP A 147 7.17 -21.42 6.48
CA ASP A 147 7.75 -22.76 6.36
C ASP A 147 9.28 -22.74 6.19
N TYR A 148 9.83 -21.64 5.69
CA TYR A 148 11.26 -21.45 5.50
C TYR A 148 11.98 -20.84 6.72
N TRP A 149 11.26 -20.53 7.81
CA TRP A 149 11.87 -20.09 9.06
C TRP A 149 12.20 -21.27 9.96
N GLU A 150 13.39 -21.25 10.59
CA GLU A 150 13.73 -22.20 11.63
C GLU A 150 13.01 -21.91 12.97
N ARG A 151 12.64 -20.65 13.21
CA ARG A 151 11.90 -20.23 14.40
C ARG A 151 10.42 -20.60 14.29
N THR A 152 9.82 -20.94 15.43
CA THR A 152 8.41 -21.30 15.57
C THR A 152 7.64 -20.38 16.53
N GLN A 153 8.29 -19.31 16.99
CA GLN A 153 7.69 -18.34 17.93
C GLN A 153 8.24 -16.95 17.68
N LYS A 154 7.53 -15.94 18.22
CA LYS A 154 7.92 -14.53 18.21
C LYS A 154 9.09 -14.27 19.16
N ASP A 155 10.02 -13.40 18.77
CA ASP A 155 11.01 -12.80 19.68
C ASP A 155 10.45 -11.52 20.31
N ILE A 156 9.56 -10.82 19.59
CA ILE A 156 8.82 -9.63 20.05
C ILE A 156 7.35 -10.01 20.16
N GLU A 157 6.79 -9.99 21.38
CA GLU A 157 5.43 -10.45 21.65
C GLU A 157 4.36 -9.67 20.87
N ALA A 158 4.44 -8.33 20.89
CA ALA A 158 3.46 -7.47 20.22
C ALA A 158 3.81 -7.25 18.75
N GLU A 159 2.78 -7.22 17.93
CA GLU A 159 2.88 -6.85 16.51
C GLU A 159 2.69 -5.35 16.38
N ARG A 160 3.58 -4.66 15.66
CA ARG A 160 3.75 -3.21 15.81
C ARG A 160 3.98 -2.52 14.47
N VAL A 161 3.86 -1.20 14.51
CA VAL A 161 4.39 -0.31 13.48
C VAL A 161 5.61 0.40 14.05
N TYR A 162 6.67 0.40 13.26
CA TYR A 162 7.93 1.06 13.60
C TYR A 162 8.24 2.20 12.64
N ALA A 163 9.05 3.13 13.08
CA ALA A 163 9.68 4.15 12.25
C ALA A 163 11.20 4.02 12.35
N LEU A 164 11.87 3.95 11.21
CA LEU A 164 13.32 4.02 11.06
C LEU A 164 13.68 5.35 10.42
N THR A 165 14.39 6.20 11.15
CA THR A 165 14.85 7.50 10.66
C THR A 165 16.15 7.36 9.87
N ARG A 166 16.49 8.38 9.07
CA ARG A 166 17.69 8.39 8.21
C ARG A 166 19.02 8.25 8.98
N ASP A 167 19.06 8.69 10.24
CA ASP A 167 20.21 8.53 11.13
C ASP A 167 20.30 7.15 11.80
N GLY A 168 19.41 6.22 11.43
CA GLY A 168 19.42 4.84 11.91
C GLY A 168 18.66 4.61 13.23
N ASN A 169 17.97 5.62 13.77
CA ASN A 169 17.16 5.41 14.97
C ASN A 169 15.86 4.69 14.61
N VAL A 170 15.58 3.61 15.34
CA VAL A 170 14.31 2.88 15.21
C VAL A 170 13.46 3.06 16.47
N ARG A 171 12.17 3.31 16.30
CA ARG A 171 11.21 3.47 17.40
C ARG A 171 9.85 2.87 17.07
N ILE A 172 9.11 2.49 18.12
CA ILE A 172 7.71 2.07 18.01
C ILE A 172 6.87 3.33 17.81
N VAL A 173 5.97 3.31 16.78
CA VAL A 173 5.03 4.41 16.55
C VAL A 173 3.57 4.00 16.73
N ALA A 174 3.24 2.70 16.64
CA ALA A 174 1.97 2.15 17.06
C ALA A 174 2.18 0.72 17.63
N GLY A 175 1.65 0.44 18.80
CA GLY A 175 1.81 -0.84 19.50
C GLY A 175 0.50 -1.44 20.01
N ASP A 176 -0.63 -0.87 19.64
CA ASP A 176 -1.99 -1.23 20.07
C ASP A 176 -2.83 -1.81 18.93
N LEU A 177 -2.17 -2.56 18.03
CA LEU A 177 -2.76 -3.24 16.88
C LEU A 177 -2.71 -4.76 17.10
N VAL A 178 -3.60 -5.48 16.44
CA VAL A 178 -3.68 -6.96 16.52
C VAL A 178 -2.69 -7.61 15.55
N GLN A 179 -2.77 -7.21 14.26
CA GLN A 179 -1.88 -7.70 13.21
C GLN A 179 -1.78 -6.63 12.10
N PRO A 180 -0.92 -5.61 12.29
CA PRO A 180 -0.74 -4.57 11.28
C PRO A 180 -0.13 -5.14 10.00
N ASN A 181 -0.64 -4.74 8.82
CA ASN A 181 -0.15 -5.20 7.53
C ASN A 181 0.00 -4.00 6.58
N GLY A 182 -0.92 -3.74 5.66
CA GLY A 182 -0.80 -2.64 4.71
C GLY A 182 -0.60 -1.28 5.36
N ILE A 183 0.28 -0.46 4.80
CA ILE A 183 0.63 0.86 5.30
C ILE A 183 0.87 1.83 4.15
N ILE A 184 0.31 3.03 4.21
CA ILE A 184 0.57 4.08 3.21
C ILE A 184 0.37 5.48 3.81
N GLY A 185 1.26 6.40 3.50
CA GLY A 185 1.12 7.80 3.90
C GLY A 185 0.75 8.72 2.74
N THR A 186 0.21 9.89 3.09
CA THR A 186 -0.03 10.95 2.12
C THR A 186 1.28 11.60 1.66
N PRO A 187 1.37 12.10 0.41
CA PRO A 187 2.61 12.70 -0.13
C PRO A 187 3.12 13.91 0.64
N ASP A 188 2.25 14.59 1.39
CA ASP A 188 2.61 15.72 2.24
C ASP A 188 3.16 15.30 3.62
N GLY A 189 3.24 14.01 3.90
CA GLY A 189 3.75 13.48 5.16
C GLY A 189 2.88 13.73 6.39
N LYS A 190 1.59 14.09 6.21
CA LYS A 190 0.73 14.48 7.34
C LYS A 190 -0.21 13.41 7.83
N THR A 191 -0.48 12.41 6.99
CA THR A 191 -1.43 11.34 7.31
C THR A 191 -0.82 9.98 6.97
N LEU A 192 -0.97 9.04 7.88
CA LEU A 192 -0.61 7.64 7.67
C LEU A 192 -1.86 6.76 7.86
N TYR A 193 -2.09 5.86 6.92
CA TYR A 193 -3.08 4.80 7.04
C TYR A 193 -2.36 3.50 7.39
N VAL A 194 -2.91 2.76 8.35
CA VAL A 194 -2.42 1.44 8.75
C VAL A 194 -3.60 0.48 8.82
N ALA A 195 -3.51 -0.59 8.08
CA ALA A 195 -4.48 -1.68 8.16
C ALA A 195 -4.09 -2.65 9.29
N ASP A 196 -4.99 -2.86 10.20
CA ASP A 196 -4.97 -3.93 11.20
C ASP A 196 -5.81 -5.08 10.65
N ILE A 197 -5.17 -5.97 9.88
CA ILE A 197 -5.88 -7.07 9.20
C ILE A 197 -6.44 -8.05 10.22
N GLY A 198 -5.75 -8.25 11.34
CA GLY A 198 -6.21 -9.13 12.42
C GLY A 198 -7.46 -8.61 13.12
N ALA A 199 -7.63 -7.30 13.22
CA ALA A 199 -8.83 -6.67 13.77
C ALA A 199 -9.93 -6.43 12.72
N GLY A 200 -9.64 -6.63 11.43
CA GLY A 200 -10.56 -6.30 10.33
C GLY A 200 -10.81 -4.79 10.20
N LYS A 201 -9.82 -3.96 10.48
CA LYS A 201 -9.96 -2.49 10.53
C LYS A 201 -8.80 -1.80 9.82
N THR A 202 -9.04 -0.59 9.34
CA THR A 202 -7.99 0.32 8.91
C THR A 202 -8.10 1.61 9.72
N TYR A 203 -6.97 2.07 10.23
CA TYR A 203 -6.87 3.30 11.00
C TYR A 203 -6.18 4.40 10.20
N ARG A 204 -6.55 5.63 10.48
CA ARG A 204 -5.89 6.84 10.01
C ARG A 204 -5.24 7.52 11.20
N TYR A 205 -3.99 7.95 11.03
CA TYR A 205 -3.20 8.68 12.01
C TYR A 205 -2.79 10.03 11.44
N THR A 206 -2.63 11.01 12.31
CA THR A 206 -1.91 12.25 12.01
C THR A 206 -0.44 12.04 12.33
N LEU A 207 0.46 12.45 11.42
CA LEU A 207 1.89 12.53 11.67
C LEU A 207 2.23 13.92 12.21
N ASP A 208 2.84 13.98 13.39
CA ASP A 208 3.37 15.21 13.93
C ASP A 208 4.73 15.60 13.32
N SER A 209 5.28 16.74 13.71
CA SER A 209 6.57 17.23 13.21
C SER A 209 7.78 16.36 13.60
N GLU A 210 7.63 15.48 14.57
CA GLU A 210 8.66 14.53 15.03
C GLU A 210 8.47 13.15 14.40
N GLY A 211 7.45 12.99 13.54
CA GLY A 211 7.09 11.73 12.88
C GLY A 211 6.40 10.73 13.82
N ASN A 212 5.80 11.17 14.91
CA ASN A 212 4.99 10.29 15.76
C ASN A 212 3.57 10.20 15.22
N LEU A 213 2.94 9.03 15.42
CA LEU A 213 1.55 8.80 15.08
C LEU A 213 0.64 9.29 16.21
N THR A 214 -0.18 10.27 15.90
CA THR A 214 -1.14 10.89 16.82
C THR A 214 -2.55 10.79 16.24
N ASP A 215 -3.56 11.14 17.04
CA ASP A 215 -4.96 11.23 16.60
C ASP A 215 -5.45 9.97 15.83
N LYS A 216 -5.26 8.78 16.44
CA LYS A 216 -5.73 7.51 15.89
C LYS A 216 -7.25 7.54 15.69
N GLN A 217 -7.70 7.39 14.45
CA GLN A 217 -9.11 7.34 14.10
C GLN A 217 -9.43 6.10 13.29
N LEU A 218 -10.57 5.46 13.54
CA LEU A 218 -11.07 4.41 12.67
C LEU A 218 -11.40 5.03 11.30
N PHE A 219 -10.72 4.55 10.26
CA PHE A 219 -10.99 4.98 8.89
C PHE A 219 -12.09 4.13 8.26
N THR A 220 -12.02 2.81 8.39
CA THR A 220 -13.05 1.87 7.91
C THR A 220 -12.97 0.52 8.64
N GLU A 221 -14.10 -0.18 8.70
CA GLU A 221 -14.20 -1.55 9.21
C GLU A 221 -13.86 -2.58 8.12
N GLN A 222 -12.66 -2.44 7.56
CA GLN A 222 -12.02 -3.39 6.66
C GLN A 222 -10.52 -3.36 6.94
N GLY A 223 -9.92 -4.52 7.17
CA GLY A 223 -8.47 -4.72 7.11
C GLY A 223 -7.99 -4.74 5.67
N SER A 224 -6.67 -4.71 5.48
CA SER A 224 -6.06 -4.80 4.16
C SER A 224 -4.71 -5.50 4.24
N ASP A 225 -4.39 -6.28 3.22
CA ASP A 225 -3.04 -6.80 3.03
C ASP A 225 -2.13 -5.66 2.57
N GLY A 226 -2.28 -5.15 1.37
CA GLY A 226 -1.60 -3.95 0.91
C GLY A 226 -2.55 -2.79 0.63
N MET A 227 -2.01 -1.61 0.34
CA MET A 227 -2.83 -0.42 0.04
C MET A 227 -2.09 0.63 -0.80
N THR A 228 -2.86 1.48 -1.48
CA THR A 228 -2.33 2.64 -2.19
C THR A 228 -3.30 3.82 -2.17
N LEU A 229 -2.83 4.99 -2.64
CA LEU A 229 -3.59 6.23 -2.72
C LEU A 229 -3.67 6.75 -4.16
N ASP A 230 -4.79 7.38 -4.51
CA ASP A 230 -4.87 8.20 -5.70
C ASP A 230 -4.71 9.71 -5.39
N SER A 231 -4.58 10.51 -6.44
CA SER A 231 -4.38 11.97 -6.34
C SER A 231 -5.61 12.75 -5.82
N HIS A 232 -6.74 12.09 -5.60
CA HIS A 232 -7.92 12.66 -4.96
C HIS A 232 -7.98 12.32 -3.45
N GLY A 233 -7.00 11.53 -2.96
CA GLY A 233 -6.95 11.04 -1.58
C GLY A 233 -7.86 9.84 -1.34
N ASN A 234 -8.30 9.14 -2.38
CA ASN A 234 -9.00 7.87 -2.20
C ASN A 234 -7.99 6.78 -1.83
N VAL A 235 -8.39 5.91 -0.91
CA VAL A 235 -7.59 4.80 -0.36
C VAL A 235 -8.07 3.50 -0.97
N TYR A 236 -7.15 2.72 -1.52
CA TYR A 236 -7.39 1.43 -2.16
C TYR A 236 -6.92 0.35 -1.20
N LEU A 237 -7.82 -0.50 -0.72
CA LEU A 237 -7.56 -1.60 0.19
C LEU A 237 -7.71 -2.94 -0.51
N THR A 238 -6.78 -3.85 -0.28
CA THR A 238 -6.79 -5.21 -0.86
C THR A 238 -7.36 -6.26 0.09
N GLY A 239 -7.52 -7.48 -0.43
CA GLY A 239 -8.10 -8.62 0.23
C GLY A 239 -8.96 -9.44 -0.75
N LYS A 240 -10.29 -9.40 -0.65
CA LYS A 240 -11.18 -9.91 -1.71
C LYS A 240 -11.33 -8.84 -2.79
N GLY A 241 -10.45 -8.86 -3.79
CA GLY A 241 -10.34 -7.80 -4.77
C GLY A 241 -9.76 -6.50 -4.18
N VAL A 242 -10.06 -5.35 -4.81
CA VAL A 242 -9.63 -4.04 -4.34
C VAL A 242 -10.86 -3.19 -4.03
N THR A 243 -11.01 -2.76 -2.78
CA THR A 243 -12.08 -1.86 -2.36
C THR A 243 -11.54 -0.44 -2.25
N VAL A 244 -12.24 0.53 -2.83
CA VAL A 244 -11.83 1.95 -2.81
C VAL A 244 -12.72 2.73 -1.86
N TYR A 245 -12.10 3.46 -0.98
CA TYR A 245 -12.73 4.38 -0.04
C TYR A 245 -12.34 5.82 -0.36
N ASP A 246 -13.27 6.75 -0.23
CA ASP A 246 -12.92 8.16 -0.28
C ASP A 246 -12.16 8.59 1.00
N LYS A 247 -11.63 9.81 1.02
CA LYS A 247 -10.87 10.35 2.16
C LYS A 247 -11.64 10.40 3.49
N THR A 248 -12.96 10.16 3.47
CA THR A 248 -13.81 10.12 4.68
C THR A 248 -14.02 8.70 5.20
N GLY A 249 -13.53 7.69 4.49
CA GLY A 249 -13.74 6.27 4.81
C GLY A 249 -15.05 5.70 4.24
N LYS A 250 -15.71 6.41 3.34
CA LYS A 250 -16.90 5.91 2.64
C LYS A 250 -16.46 5.06 1.43
N LYS A 251 -16.96 3.83 1.36
CA LYS A 251 -16.76 2.96 0.18
C LYS A 251 -17.38 3.59 -1.06
N ILE A 252 -16.60 3.71 -2.14
CA ILE A 252 -17.01 4.33 -3.41
C ILE A 252 -16.88 3.41 -4.61
N GLU A 253 -16.04 2.35 -4.54
CA GLU A 253 -15.85 1.42 -5.64
C GLU A 253 -15.42 0.05 -5.12
N HIS A 254 -15.60 -1.01 -5.92
CA HIS A 254 -15.03 -2.32 -5.69
C HIS A 254 -14.60 -2.96 -7.01
N ILE A 255 -13.33 -3.33 -7.10
CA ILE A 255 -12.72 -3.95 -8.28
C ILE A 255 -12.57 -5.43 -8.00
N ASN A 256 -13.36 -6.24 -8.68
CA ASN A 256 -13.27 -7.69 -8.58
C ASN A 256 -12.02 -8.20 -9.31
N ILE A 257 -11.25 -9.06 -8.63
CA ILE A 257 -10.13 -9.81 -9.20
C ILE A 257 -10.51 -11.29 -9.15
N ASN A 258 -10.27 -12.01 -10.24
CA ASN A 258 -10.59 -13.44 -10.30
C ASN A 258 -9.53 -14.29 -9.58
N LYS A 259 -9.34 -14.03 -8.30
CA LYS A 259 -8.50 -14.75 -7.33
C LYS A 259 -9.15 -14.67 -5.97
N GLU A 260 -8.90 -15.67 -5.13
CA GLU A 260 -9.46 -15.69 -3.76
C GLU A 260 -8.89 -14.57 -2.89
N TRP A 261 -7.62 -14.18 -3.16
CA TRP A 261 -6.92 -13.15 -2.40
C TRP A 261 -6.13 -12.21 -3.30
N THR A 262 -6.25 -10.92 -3.05
CA THR A 262 -5.45 -9.85 -3.64
C THR A 262 -4.49 -9.37 -2.56
N GLY A 263 -3.18 -9.58 -2.78
CA GLY A 263 -2.15 -9.23 -1.81
C GLY A 263 -1.96 -7.71 -1.74
N ASN A 264 -1.57 -7.09 -2.84
CA ASN A 264 -1.19 -5.69 -2.77
C ASN A 264 -1.53 -4.93 -4.07
N VAL A 265 -1.35 -3.60 -4.06
CA VAL A 265 -1.77 -2.73 -5.17
C VAL A 265 -0.93 -1.45 -5.21
N THR A 266 -0.56 -1.01 -6.42
CA THR A 266 0.09 0.29 -6.63
C THR A 266 -0.35 0.94 -7.95
N PHE A 267 -0.10 2.24 -8.08
CA PHE A 267 -0.28 2.93 -9.36
C PHE A 267 1.04 3.00 -10.13
N GLY A 268 1.06 2.40 -11.31
CA GLY A 268 2.16 2.43 -12.27
C GLY A 268 1.77 3.04 -13.62
N GLY A 269 2.59 2.71 -14.62
CA GLY A 269 2.48 3.25 -15.97
C GLY A 269 3.04 4.66 -16.09
N LYS A 270 3.47 5.05 -17.30
CA LYS A 270 4.09 6.37 -17.59
C LYS A 270 3.27 7.58 -17.10
N LYS A 271 1.95 7.45 -17.06
CA LYS A 271 1.03 8.50 -16.61
C LYS A 271 0.52 8.26 -15.19
N ARG A 272 0.99 7.21 -14.51
CA ARG A 272 0.48 6.73 -13.21
C ARG A 272 -1.05 6.54 -13.19
N ARG A 273 -1.59 6.04 -14.28
CA ARG A 273 -3.02 5.73 -14.45
C ARG A 273 -3.29 4.25 -14.67
N THR A 274 -2.29 3.42 -14.48
CA THR A 274 -2.43 1.97 -14.48
C THR A 274 -2.40 1.49 -13.04
N LEU A 275 -3.50 0.94 -12.55
CA LEU A 275 -3.53 0.24 -11.27
C LEU A 275 -2.90 -1.14 -11.50
N PHE A 276 -1.76 -1.40 -10.86
CA PHE A 276 -1.06 -2.68 -10.87
C PHE A 276 -1.44 -3.45 -9.61
N ILE A 277 -1.87 -4.69 -9.76
CA ILE A 277 -2.48 -5.47 -8.68
C ILE A 277 -1.78 -6.83 -8.61
N THR A 278 -1.29 -7.20 -7.43
CA THR A 278 -0.76 -8.52 -7.13
C THR A 278 -1.84 -9.37 -6.46
N ALA A 279 -2.04 -10.60 -6.94
CA ALA A 279 -3.10 -11.47 -6.44
C ALA A 279 -2.70 -12.95 -6.55
N GLN A 280 -2.34 -13.56 -5.44
CA GLN A 280 -1.85 -14.95 -5.37
C GLN A 280 -0.75 -15.19 -6.44
N GLN A 281 -0.98 -16.11 -7.39
CA GLN A 281 -0.02 -16.44 -8.44
C GLN A 281 -0.02 -15.46 -9.62
N GLY A 282 -0.90 -14.45 -9.60
CA GLY A 282 -1.13 -13.58 -10.74
C GLY A 282 -0.84 -12.11 -10.49
N VAL A 283 -0.54 -11.39 -11.56
CA VAL A 283 -0.47 -9.93 -11.58
C VAL A 283 -1.39 -9.38 -12.65
N TYR A 284 -2.05 -8.26 -12.33
CA TYR A 284 -3.07 -7.65 -13.16
C TYR A 284 -2.81 -6.16 -13.35
N THR A 285 -3.34 -5.60 -14.44
CA THR A 285 -3.43 -4.16 -14.65
C THR A 285 -4.86 -3.72 -14.92
N LEU A 286 -5.16 -2.48 -14.53
CA LEU A 286 -6.43 -1.83 -14.82
C LEU A 286 -6.21 -0.36 -15.16
N ASP A 287 -6.76 0.08 -16.31
CA ASP A 287 -6.70 1.50 -16.69
C ASP A 287 -7.65 2.35 -15.83
N MET A 288 -7.10 3.41 -15.27
CA MET A 288 -7.81 4.33 -14.38
C MET A 288 -7.96 5.74 -14.98
N ASN A 289 -9.05 6.42 -14.63
CA ASN A 289 -9.24 7.85 -14.93
C ASN A 289 -8.49 8.76 -13.93
N VAL A 290 -8.16 8.22 -12.76
CA VAL A 290 -7.39 8.91 -11.72
C VAL A 290 -5.91 8.55 -11.81
N LYS A 291 -5.07 9.35 -11.16
CA LYS A 291 -3.63 9.09 -11.06
C LYS A 291 -3.30 8.63 -9.65
N GLY A 292 -2.35 7.76 -9.50
CA GLY A 292 -1.69 7.52 -8.22
C GLY A 292 -0.93 8.76 -7.72
N VAL A 293 -0.77 8.84 -6.42
CA VAL A 293 0.06 9.87 -5.80
C VAL A 293 1.53 9.70 -6.23
N ARG A 294 2.27 10.80 -6.21
CA ARG A 294 3.73 10.81 -6.28
C ARG A 294 4.26 11.21 -4.92
N ARG A 295 5.33 10.61 -4.51
CA ARG A 295 6.19 11.18 -3.50
C ARG A 295 6.70 12.55 -4.02
N GLN A 296 6.64 13.57 -3.21
CA GLN A 296 7.13 14.92 -3.55
C GLN A 296 8.63 15.02 -3.29
#